data_eb88b226fb0abae8369c5b8762f0b899
#
_entry.id   eb88b226fb0abae8369c5b8762f0b899
#
_cell.length_a   1.000
_cell.length_b   1.000
_cell.length_c   1.000
_cell.angle_alpha   90.00
_cell.angle_beta   90.00
_cell.angle_gamma   90.00
#
_symmetry.space_group_name_H-M   'P 1'
#
loop_
_entity.id
_entity.type
_entity.pdbx_description
1 polymer ?
#
loop_
_entity_poly.entity_id
_entity_poly.type
_entity_poly.pdbx_seq_one_letter_code
_entity_poly.pdbx_strand_id
1 'polypeptide(L)'
;MYIDQDEIQKHITGKPFQIISEAADELSVEAYVIGGYVRDIFLYRPSKDIDIVAVGSGIELAKAVARKLGNRAHLSVFKNFGTAQVKAGDLELEFVGARKESYSHDSRKPIVEDGTLEDDQNRRDFTINALALCLNRDRYGELVDPFGGLDDMEELTIRTPLDPDITFSDDPLRMMRAIRFATQLGFFIDPDTFDAIARNKQRIEIISKERIIDELNKIVLSPKPSIGFDLLDKCGLLPYIFPELSALKGVETKEGIGHKDNFAHTLMVLDRLSKTTDNLWLRWSALFHDIAKPATKRFDPRLGWTFHNHNFIGEKMIPGIFRKMKLPLNEKMKYIQKMVRLHMRPIALADEEVTDSAIRRLLFDAGDDVDDLMKLCEADITSKNPDKVKRFLENFRLVREKMSVIEEKDRVRNFQPPISGEEIMETFSLPPSQPVGVLKEAIKNAILDGVIPNEYEAAHQFMLERAERMNLKPIK
;
A
#
# COMPACT_ATOMS: atom_id res chain seq x y z
N MET A 1 -2.76 -10.35 -30.83
CA MET A 1 -1.38 -9.75 -30.73
C MET A 1 -0.40 -10.68 -31.41
N TYR A 2 0.16 -10.29 -32.56
CA TYR A 2 1.14 -11.10 -33.27
C TYR A 2 2.53 -10.65 -32.84
N ILE A 3 3.18 -11.40 -31.94
CA ILE A 3 4.60 -11.19 -31.64
C ILE A 3 5.37 -12.22 -32.46
N ASP A 4 6.34 -11.74 -33.22
CA ASP A 4 7.21 -12.59 -34.01
C ASP A 4 7.98 -13.55 -33.07
N GLN A 5 8.10 -14.81 -33.49
CA GLN A 5 8.80 -15.85 -32.75
C GLN A 5 10.28 -15.44 -32.47
N ASP A 6 10.88 -14.69 -33.39
CA ASP A 6 12.22 -14.12 -33.22
C ASP A 6 12.31 -13.09 -32.09
N GLU A 7 11.21 -12.37 -31.81
CA GLU A 7 11.17 -11.39 -30.73
C GLU A 7 10.97 -12.08 -29.36
N ILE A 8 10.15 -13.12 -29.31
CA ILE A 8 10.01 -13.96 -28.11
C ILE A 8 11.37 -14.56 -27.73
N GLN A 9 12.09 -15.09 -28.71
CA GLN A 9 13.40 -15.69 -28.48
C GLN A 9 14.40 -14.71 -27.88
N LYS A 10 14.38 -13.43 -28.22
CA LYS A 10 15.28 -12.42 -27.64
C LYS A 10 15.17 -12.34 -26.12
N HIS A 11 14.00 -12.58 -25.55
CA HIS A 11 13.75 -12.53 -24.12
C HIS A 11 14.20 -13.78 -23.37
N ILE A 12 14.42 -14.90 -24.08
CA ILE A 12 14.85 -16.18 -23.50
C ILE A 12 16.22 -16.65 -24.03
N THR A 13 16.97 -15.80 -24.76
CA THR A 13 18.31 -16.12 -25.30
C THR A 13 19.44 -15.91 -24.31
N GLY A 14 19.21 -15.29 -23.17
CA GLY A 14 20.25 -15.05 -22.17
C GLY A 14 20.89 -16.33 -21.66
N LYS A 15 22.15 -16.23 -21.22
CA LYS A 15 22.93 -17.36 -20.68
C LYS A 15 22.15 -18.22 -19.66
N PRO A 16 21.33 -17.67 -18.75
CA PRO A 16 20.56 -18.48 -17.81
C PRO A 16 19.61 -19.45 -18.49
N PHE A 17 18.88 -18.99 -19.52
CA PHE A 17 17.91 -19.83 -20.24
C PHE A 17 18.60 -20.93 -21.05
N GLN A 18 19.77 -20.65 -21.63
CA GLN A 18 20.60 -21.66 -22.31
C GLN A 18 21.05 -22.75 -21.34
N ILE A 19 21.48 -22.37 -20.13
CA ILE A 19 21.87 -23.30 -19.09
C ILE A 19 20.68 -24.15 -18.61
N ILE A 20 19.49 -23.55 -18.47
CA ILE A 20 18.27 -24.31 -18.13
C ILE A 20 17.94 -25.31 -19.24
N SER A 21 18.01 -24.89 -20.50
CA SER A 21 17.78 -25.75 -21.66
C SER A 21 18.71 -26.97 -21.66
N GLU A 22 20.02 -26.73 -21.53
CA GLU A 22 21.03 -27.80 -21.46
C GLU A 22 20.78 -28.75 -20.28
N ALA A 23 20.48 -28.21 -19.07
CA ALA A 23 20.22 -29.03 -17.89
C ALA A 23 18.94 -29.86 -18.03
N ALA A 24 17.89 -29.32 -18.63
CA ALA A 24 16.64 -30.01 -18.88
C ALA A 24 16.82 -31.18 -19.87
N ASP A 25 17.55 -30.93 -20.98
CA ASP A 25 17.84 -31.95 -21.99
C ASP A 25 18.71 -33.08 -21.40
N GLU A 26 19.74 -32.75 -20.59
CA GLU A 26 20.58 -33.73 -19.90
C GLU A 26 19.79 -34.61 -18.93
N LEU A 27 18.80 -34.02 -18.23
CA LEU A 27 17.92 -34.76 -17.31
C LEU A 27 16.76 -35.46 -18.02
N SER A 28 16.61 -35.26 -19.34
CA SER A 28 15.46 -35.74 -20.13
C SER A 28 14.11 -35.34 -19.52
N VAL A 29 14.00 -34.08 -19.07
CA VAL A 29 12.77 -33.49 -18.55
C VAL A 29 12.31 -32.34 -19.42
N GLU A 30 11.01 -32.19 -19.62
CA GLU A 30 10.48 -30.99 -20.26
C GLU A 30 10.53 -29.81 -19.28
N ALA A 31 11.00 -28.67 -19.74
CA ALA A 31 11.12 -27.45 -18.95
C ALA A 31 10.49 -26.26 -19.67
N TYR A 32 9.80 -25.43 -18.90
CA TYR A 32 9.08 -24.28 -19.43
C TYR A 32 9.30 -23.07 -18.52
N VAL A 33 9.50 -21.89 -19.12
CA VAL A 33 9.25 -20.64 -18.40
C VAL A 33 7.77 -20.31 -18.50
N ILE A 34 7.16 -19.85 -17.40
CA ILE A 34 5.70 -19.76 -17.30
C ILE A 34 5.27 -18.56 -16.46
N GLY A 35 4.02 -18.17 -16.62
CA GLY A 35 3.37 -17.22 -15.71
C GLY A 35 3.67 -15.76 -15.99
N GLY A 36 3.90 -14.98 -14.93
CA GLY A 36 4.06 -13.54 -15.00
C GLY A 36 5.17 -13.07 -15.92
N TYR A 37 6.29 -13.78 -15.97
CA TYR A 37 7.40 -13.46 -16.87
C TYR A 37 6.98 -13.53 -18.34
N VAL A 38 6.30 -14.61 -18.74
CA VAL A 38 5.83 -14.79 -20.13
C VAL A 38 4.79 -13.74 -20.49
N ARG A 39 3.81 -13.51 -19.61
CA ARG A 39 2.84 -12.42 -19.79
C ARG A 39 3.53 -11.08 -20.03
N ASP A 40 4.53 -10.74 -19.20
CA ASP A 40 5.20 -9.45 -19.23
C ASP A 40 6.07 -9.26 -20.47
N ILE A 41 6.60 -10.35 -21.08
CA ILE A 41 7.21 -10.30 -22.43
C ILE A 41 6.20 -9.74 -23.43
N PHE A 42 5.00 -10.32 -23.49
CA PHE A 42 3.96 -9.93 -24.44
C PHE A 42 3.38 -8.54 -24.16
N LEU A 43 3.42 -8.08 -22.91
CA LEU A 43 2.98 -6.74 -22.50
C LEU A 43 4.12 -5.69 -22.56
N TYR A 44 5.32 -6.05 -23.01
CA TYR A 44 6.50 -5.17 -23.06
C TYR A 44 6.80 -4.54 -21.69
N ARG A 45 6.64 -5.33 -20.62
CA ARG A 45 6.89 -4.91 -19.23
C ARG A 45 8.17 -5.56 -18.71
N PRO A 46 8.99 -4.84 -17.94
CA PRO A 46 10.14 -5.45 -17.29
C PRO A 46 9.66 -6.44 -16.22
N SER A 47 10.22 -7.65 -16.24
CA SER A 47 10.00 -8.67 -15.21
C SER A 47 11.33 -9.26 -14.78
N LYS A 48 11.49 -9.53 -13.48
CA LYS A 48 12.68 -10.15 -12.89
C LYS A 48 12.38 -11.51 -12.29
N ASP A 49 11.12 -11.80 -12.00
CA ASP A 49 10.69 -13.05 -11.38
C ASP A 49 10.46 -14.08 -12.49
N ILE A 50 11.34 -15.07 -12.55
CA ILE A 50 11.34 -16.10 -13.60
C ILE A 50 10.96 -17.43 -12.97
N ASP A 51 9.74 -17.89 -13.29
CA ASP A 51 9.21 -19.18 -12.85
C ASP A 51 9.50 -20.24 -13.91
N ILE A 52 10.17 -21.32 -13.50
CA ILE A 52 10.50 -22.48 -14.33
C ILE A 52 9.71 -23.68 -13.83
N VAL A 53 8.94 -24.28 -14.73
CA VAL A 53 8.23 -25.53 -14.48
C VAL A 53 8.97 -26.68 -15.18
N ALA A 54 9.26 -27.74 -14.43
CA ALA A 54 9.77 -28.99 -14.95
C ALA A 54 8.67 -30.07 -14.90
N VAL A 55 8.43 -30.77 -16.01
CA VAL A 55 7.58 -31.98 -15.99
C VAL A 55 8.41 -33.10 -15.37
N GLY A 56 8.39 -33.15 -14.03
CA GLY A 56 9.26 -33.95 -13.17
C GLY A 56 9.75 -33.13 -11.97
N SER A 57 10.96 -33.39 -11.50
CA SER A 57 11.51 -32.73 -10.32
C SER A 57 12.10 -31.34 -10.63
N GLY A 58 11.41 -30.28 -10.23
CA GLY A 58 11.94 -28.92 -10.28
C GLY A 58 13.20 -28.74 -9.41
N ILE A 59 13.30 -29.46 -8.29
CA ILE A 59 14.47 -29.44 -7.40
C ILE A 59 15.70 -30.02 -8.11
N GLU A 60 15.57 -31.15 -8.81
CA GLU A 60 16.70 -31.74 -9.53
C GLU A 60 17.15 -30.86 -10.70
N LEU A 61 16.21 -30.25 -11.42
CA LEU A 61 16.54 -29.28 -12.47
C LEU A 61 17.29 -28.06 -11.88
N ALA A 62 16.80 -27.51 -10.76
CA ALA A 62 17.48 -26.39 -10.08
C ALA A 62 18.91 -26.73 -9.63
N LYS A 63 19.12 -27.94 -9.10
CA LYS A 63 20.46 -28.44 -8.74
C LYS A 63 21.39 -28.52 -9.95
N ALA A 64 20.90 -29.04 -11.08
CA ALA A 64 21.67 -29.14 -12.32
C ALA A 64 22.05 -27.74 -12.84
N VAL A 65 21.09 -26.80 -12.86
CA VAL A 65 21.31 -25.40 -13.26
C VAL A 65 22.32 -24.72 -12.35
N ALA A 66 22.20 -24.85 -11.04
CA ALA A 66 23.11 -24.26 -10.07
C ALA A 66 24.54 -24.77 -10.25
N ARG A 67 24.72 -26.07 -10.51
CA ARG A 67 26.06 -26.65 -10.81
C ARG A 67 26.69 -26.05 -12.07
N LYS A 68 25.90 -25.87 -13.14
CA LYS A 68 26.36 -25.28 -14.40
C LYS A 68 26.68 -23.80 -14.28
N LEU A 69 25.95 -23.06 -13.43
CA LEU A 69 26.22 -21.66 -13.12
C LEU A 69 27.50 -21.47 -12.27
N GLY A 70 27.92 -22.52 -11.56
CA GLY A 70 29.15 -22.55 -10.78
C GLY A 70 29.09 -21.80 -9.45
N ASN A 71 30.25 -21.44 -8.89
CA ASN A 71 30.39 -20.90 -7.52
C ASN A 71 29.69 -19.56 -7.25
N ARG A 72 29.14 -18.91 -8.26
CA ARG A 72 28.38 -17.66 -8.12
C ARG A 72 26.88 -17.89 -7.92
N ALA A 73 26.42 -19.14 -8.04
CA ALA A 73 25.02 -19.50 -7.85
C ALA A 73 24.76 -19.91 -6.40
N HIS A 74 23.72 -19.36 -5.82
CA HIS A 74 23.19 -19.79 -4.52
C HIS A 74 21.91 -20.56 -4.73
N LEU A 75 21.88 -21.83 -4.28
CA LEU A 75 20.71 -22.71 -4.37
C LEU A 75 20.02 -22.80 -3.01
N SER A 76 18.73 -22.49 -2.96
CA SER A 76 17.86 -22.72 -1.83
C SER A 76 16.81 -23.78 -2.19
N VAL A 77 16.64 -24.81 -1.38
CA VAL A 77 15.69 -25.90 -1.63
C VAL A 77 14.61 -25.91 -0.56
N PHE A 78 13.35 -25.88 -0.99
CA PHE A 78 12.17 -25.90 -0.14
C PHE A 78 11.42 -27.22 -0.31
N LYS A 79 11.97 -28.28 0.29
CA LYS A 79 11.49 -29.67 0.12
C LYS A 79 9.99 -29.84 0.40
N ASN A 80 9.47 -29.17 1.43
CA ASN A 80 8.06 -29.26 1.82
C ASN A 80 7.09 -28.71 0.76
N PHE A 81 7.60 -27.86 -0.15
CA PHE A 81 6.83 -27.25 -1.23
C PHE A 81 7.18 -27.80 -2.60
N GLY A 82 8.18 -28.69 -2.69
CA GLY A 82 8.66 -29.19 -3.97
C GLY A 82 9.29 -28.13 -4.86
N THR A 83 9.79 -27.03 -4.29
CA THR A 83 10.36 -25.89 -5.03
C THR A 83 11.82 -25.66 -4.69
N ALA A 84 12.53 -24.99 -5.59
CA ALA A 84 13.90 -24.55 -5.35
C ALA A 84 14.13 -23.19 -6.02
N GLN A 85 15.04 -22.40 -5.47
CA GLN A 85 15.41 -21.08 -5.96
C GLN A 85 16.90 -21.05 -6.26
N VAL A 86 17.27 -20.52 -7.41
CA VAL A 86 18.67 -20.27 -7.80
C VAL A 86 18.86 -18.78 -7.97
N LYS A 87 19.79 -18.20 -7.20
CA LYS A 87 20.22 -16.81 -7.31
C LYS A 87 21.62 -16.75 -7.88
N ALA A 88 21.82 -15.92 -8.94
CA ALA A 88 23.12 -15.70 -9.54
C ALA A 88 23.25 -14.22 -9.98
N GLY A 89 23.94 -13.40 -9.19
CA GLY A 89 23.93 -11.95 -9.34
C GLY A 89 22.54 -11.37 -9.14
N ASP A 90 22.06 -10.55 -10.07
CA ASP A 90 20.72 -9.95 -10.04
C ASP A 90 19.61 -10.89 -10.56
N LEU A 91 19.98 -12.11 -10.95
CA LEU A 91 19.05 -13.11 -11.48
C LEU A 91 18.50 -13.97 -10.35
N GLU A 92 17.18 -14.12 -10.34
CA GLU A 92 16.45 -15.00 -9.42
C GLU A 92 15.54 -15.92 -10.23
N LEU A 93 15.81 -17.24 -10.13
CA LEU A 93 15.05 -18.27 -10.82
C LEU A 93 14.34 -19.13 -9.79
N GLU A 94 13.03 -19.30 -9.93
CA GLU A 94 12.25 -20.23 -9.13
C GLU A 94 11.91 -21.46 -9.95
N PHE A 95 12.16 -22.65 -9.37
CA PHE A 95 11.93 -23.95 -10.02
C PHE A 95 10.86 -24.71 -9.27
N VAL A 96 9.88 -25.22 -9.99
CA VAL A 96 8.80 -26.05 -9.46
C VAL A 96 8.56 -27.25 -10.38
N GLY A 97 8.21 -28.40 -9.81
CA GLY A 97 7.70 -29.52 -10.59
C GLY A 97 6.27 -29.23 -11.07
N ALA A 98 5.95 -29.62 -12.31
CA ALA A 98 4.58 -29.60 -12.79
C ALA A 98 3.71 -30.46 -11.87
N ARG A 99 2.57 -29.92 -11.44
CA ARG A 99 1.76 -30.56 -10.41
C ARG A 99 0.27 -30.43 -10.68
N LYS A 100 -0.43 -31.46 -10.24
CA LYS A 100 -1.88 -31.48 -10.12
C LYS A 100 -2.26 -31.14 -8.69
N GLU A 101 -3.22 -30.24 -8.53
CA GLU A 101 -3.74 -29.84 -7.22
C GLU A 101 -5.21 -30.26 -7.10
N SER A 102 -5.58 -30.82 -5.95
CA SER A 102 -6.97 -31.06 -5.59
C SER A 102 -7.27 -30.42 -4.24
N TYR A 103 -8.43 -29.80 -4.12
CA TYR A 103 -8.83 -29.00 -2.96
C TYR A 103 -10.02 -29.62 -2.25
N SER A 104 -10.07 -29.51 -0.92
CA SER A 104 -11.28 -29.78 -0.14
C SER A 104 -12.01 -28.49 0.17
N HIS A 105 -13.34 -28.52 0.23
CA HIS A 105 -14.18 -27.34 0.45
C HIS A 105 -13.77 -26.49 1.68
N ASP A 106 -13.32 -27.15 2.74
CA ASP A 106 -13.02 -26.49 4.03
C ASP A 106 -11.54 -26.09 4.19
N SER A 107 -10.71 -26.32 3.18
CA SER A 107 -9.30 -26.00 3.22
C SER A 107 -8.79 -25.49 1.88
N ARG A 108 -8.00 -24.42 1.94
CA ARG A 108 -7.24 -23.92 0.78
C ARG A 108 -5.91 -24.66 0.56
N LYS A 109 -5.56 -25.61 1.43
CA LYS A 109 -4.34 -26.39 1.25
C LYS A 109 -4.62 -27.52 0.27
N PRO A 110 -4.01 -27.52 -0.94
CA PRO A 110 -4.22 -28.58 -1.89
C PRO A 110 -3.54 -29.87 -1.44
N ILE A 111 -4.08 -30.97 -1.89
CA ILE A 111 -3.33 -32.21 -2.05
C ILE A 111 -2.58 -32.07 -3.36
N VAL A 112 -1.27 -32.22 -3.34
CA VAL A 112 -0.38 -32.00 -4.48
C VAL A 112 0.16 -33.35 -4.95
N GLU A 113 0.03 -33.62 -6.25
CA GLU A 113 0.57 -34.80 -6.94
C GLU A 113 1.40 -34.32 -8.14
N ASP A 114 2.34 -35.14 -8.60
CA ASP A 114 3.06 -34.89 -9.84
C ASP A 114 2.07 -34.84 -11.00
N GLY A 115 2.26 -33.86 -11.88
CA GLY A 115 1.34 -33.60 -12.98
C GLY A 115 2.06 -33.31 -14.29
N THR A 116 1.26 -33.11 -15.32
CA THR A 116 1.69 -32.65 -16.65
C THR A 116 1.76 -31.12 -16.68
N LEU A 117 2.30 -30.56 -17.78
CA LEU A 117 2.21 -29.10 -18.02
C LEU A 117 0.76 -28.62 -18.03
N GLU A 118 -0.15 -29.40 -18.66
CA GLU A 118 -1.57 -29.08 -18.70
C GLU A 118 -2.20 -29.03 -17.30
N ASP A 119 -1.86 -29.97 -16.42
CA ASP A 119 -2.31 -29.93 -15.02
C ASP A 119 -1.82 -28.67 -14.31
N ASP A 120 -0.57 -28.26 -14.54
CA ASP A 120 -0.02 -27.04 -13.96
C ASP A 120 -0.68 -25.78 -14.50
N GLN A 121 -0.98 -25.72 -15.79
CA GLN A 121 -1.70 -24.61 -16.41
C GLN A 121 -3.16 -24.54 -15.95
N ASN A 122 -3.84 -25.66 -15.79
CA ASN A 122 -5.23 -25.76 -15.33
C ASN A 122 -5.43 -25.17 -13.91
N ARG A 123 -4.46 -25.36 -13.03
CA ARG A 123 -4.54 -24.87 -11.64
C ARG A 123 -4.21 -23.39 -11.47
N ARG A 124 -3.77 -22.69 -12.52
CA ARG A 124 -3.41 -21.26 -12.44
C ARG A 124 -4.63 -20.38 -12.28
N ASP A 125 -4.40 -19.16 -11.82
CA ASP A 125 -5.46 -18.21 -11.52
C ASP A 125 -6.12 -17.63 -12.77
N PHE A 126 -5.31 -17.19 -13.78
CA PHE A 126 -5.82 -16.51 -14.97
C PHE A 126 -5.12 -17.00 -16.24
N THR A 127 -5.83 -16.93 -17.36
CA THR A 127 -5.33 -17.34 -18.68
C THR A 127 -4.02 -16.65 -19.05
N ILE A 128 -3.93 -15.35 -18.78
CA ILE A 128 -2.73 -14.53 -19.06
C ILE A 128 -1.51 -14.94 -18.22
N ASN A 129 -1.70 -15.67 -17.13
CA ASN A 129 -0.64 -16.22 -16.27
C ASN A 129 -0.41 -17.72 -16.50
N ALA A 130 -1.14 -18.33 -17.42
CA ALA A 130 -1.01 -19.75 -17.79
C ALA A 130 -0.16 -19.95 -19.06
N LEU A 131 0.33 -18.90 -19.69
CA LEU A 131 1.22 -18.97 -20.86
C LEU A 131 2.56 -19.59 -20.47
N ALA A 132 3.06 -20.50 -21.30
CA ALA A 132 4.35 -21.14 -21.13
C ALA A 132 5.19 -21.08 -22.41
N LEU A 133 6.50 -20.94 -22.28
CA LEU A 133 7.46 -21.05 -23.39
C LEU A 133 8.38 -22.26 -23.11
N CYS A 134 8.47 -23.17 -24.08
CA CYS A 134 9.32 -24.34 -23.99
C CYS A 134 10.81 -23.94 -23.99
N LEU A 135 11.60 -24.55 -23.11
CA LEU A 135 13.04 -24.33 -22.99
C LEU A 135 13.88 -25.49 -23.50
N ASN A 136 13.28 -26.64 -23.85
CA ASN A 136 14.00 -27.77 -24.46
C ASN A 136 14.44 -27.40 -25.87
N ARG A 137 15.61 -27.88 -26.29
CA ARG A 137 16.27 -27.47 -27.54
C ARG A 137 15.42 -27.73 -28.79
N ASP A 138 14.72 -28.85 -28.83
CA ASP A 138 13.90 -29.28 -29.98
C ASP A 138 12.68 -28.39 -30.22
N ARG A 139 12.16 -27.73 -29.15
CA ARG A 139 10.96 -26.88 -29.19
C ARG A 139 11.22 -25.51 -28.56
N TYR A 140 12.46 -25.05 -28.57
CA TYR A 140 12.88 -23.85 -27.87
C TYR A 140 12.12 -22.58 -28.32
N GLY A 141 11.47 -21.92 -27.37
CA GLY A 141 10.64 -20.72 -27.62
C GLY A 141 9.24 -21.02 -28.12
N GLU A 142 8.86 -22.30 -28.27
CA GLU A 142 7.49 -22.64 -28.62
C GLU A 142 6.52 -22.21 -27.49
N LEU A 143 5.48 -21.45 -27.89
CA LEU A 143 4.44 -21.00 -26.97
C LEU A 143 3.38 -22.08 -26.77
N VAL A 144 3.04 -22.35 -25.52
CA VAL A 144 1.94 -23.21 -25.10
C VAL A 144 0.88 -22.36 -24.43
N ASP A 145 -0.23 -22.13 -25.14
CA ASP A 145 -1.36 -21.29 -24.71
C ASP A 145 -2.69 -22.02 -24.90
N PRO A 146 -3.04 -22.98 -24.03
CA PRO A 146 -4.24 -23.80 -24.21
C PRO A 146 -5.54 -23.06 -23.92
N PHE A 147 -5.50 -21.88 -23.31
CA PHE A 147 -6.68 -21.14 -22.86
C PHE A 147 -6.92 -19.83 -23.62
N GLY A 148 -6.10 -19.50 -24.62
CA GLY A 148 -6.22 -18.24 -25.34
C GLY A 148 -5.81 -17.01 -24.53
N GLY A 149 -4.78 -17.17 -23.67
CA GLY A 149 -4.27 -16.06 -22.85
C GLY A 149 -3.73 -14.89 -23.68
N LEU A 150 -3.21 -15.14 -24.90
CA LEU A 150 -2.83 -14.07 -25.83
C LEU A 150 -4.04 -13.26 -26.31
N ASP A 151 -5.15 -13.93 -26.63
CA ASP A 151 -6.38 -13.25 -27.05
C ASP A 151 -6.94 -12.43 -25.88
N ASP A 152 -6.96 -12.99 -24.67
CA ASP A 152 -7.38 -12.26 -23.47
C ASP A 152 -6.49 -11.03 -23.19
N MET A 153 -5.18 -11.09 -23.46
CA MET A 153 -4.30 -9.92 -23.36
C MET A 153 -4.61 -8.86 -24.43
N GLU A 154 -4.92 -9.27 -25.64
CA GLU A 154 -5.33 -8.36 -26.72
C GLU A 154 -6.67 -7.67 -26.42
N GLU A 155 -7.61 -8.42 -25.82
CA GLU A 155 -8.90 -7.92 -25.33
C GLU A 155 -8.80 -7.21 -23.97
N LEU A 156 -7.59 -7.10 -23.38
CA LEU A 156 -7.35 -6.51 -22.06
C LEU A 156 -8.22 -7.15 -20.97
N THR A 157 -8.33 -8.48 -20.97
CA THR A 157 -9.28 -9.22 -20.14
C THR A 157 -8.57 -10.12 -19.12
N ILE A 158 -9.08 -10.13 -17.88
CA ILE A 158 -8.72 -11.07 -16.83
C ILE A 158 -9.80 -12.16 -16.78
N ARG A 159 -9.42 -13.39 -17.12
CA ARG A 159 -10.29 -14.55 -17.17
C ARG A 159 -9.63 -15.75 -16.52
N THR A 160 -10.40 -16.59 -15.83
CA THR A 160 -9.89 -17.85 -15.28
C THR A 160 -9.74 -18.92 -16.37
N PRO A 161 -8.72 -19.81 -16.30
CA PRO A 161 -8.55 -20.90 -17.27
C PRO A 161 -9.73 -21.88 -17.30
N LEU A 162 -10.27 -22.18 -16.14
CA LEU A 162 -11.40 -23.07 -15.93
C LEU A 162 -12.57 -22.31 -15.32
N ASP A 163 -13.60 -23.06 -14.88
CA ASP A 163 -14.76 -22.51 -14.19
C ASP A 163 -14.33 -21.57 -13.04
N PRO A 164 -14.76 -20.30 -13.07
CA PRO A 164 -14.34 -19.32 -12.08
C PRO A 164 -14.86 -19.64 -10.67
N ASP A 165 -16.04 -20.26 -10.53
CA ASP A 165 -16.55 -20.63 -9.21
C ASP A 165 -15.66 -21.72 -8.56
N ILE A 166 -15.16 -22.67 -9.32
CA ILE A 166 -14.20 -23.68 -8.85
C ILE A 166 -12.88 -22.99 -8.52
N THR A 167 -12.36 -22.17 -9.41
CA THR A 167 -11.09 -21.44 -9.24
C THR A 167 -11.06 -20.61 -7.98
N PHE A 168 -12.12 -19.88 -7.66
CA PHE A 168 -12.23 -19.06 -6.45
C PHE A 168 -12.60 -19.85 -5.20
N SER A 169 -13.30 -20.98 -5.36
CA SER A 169 -13.55 -21.89 -4.25
C SER A 169 -12.27 -22.57 -3.78
N ASP A 170 -11.40 -22.96 -4.70
CA ASP A 170 -10.13 -23.63 -4.43
C ASP A 170 -9.15 -22.71 -3.67
N ASP A 171 -8.88 -21.53 -4.18
CA ASP A 171 -8.11 -20.50 -3.47
C ASP A 171 -8.80 -19.13 -3.55
N PRO A 172 -9.57 -18.74 -2.53
CA PRO A 172 -10.29 -17.47 -2.52
C PRO A 172 -9.41 -16.22 -2.64
N LEU A 173 -8.10 -16.30 -2.36
CA LEU A 173 -7.18 -15.19 -2.59
C LEU A 173 -7.11 -14.79 -4.07
N ARG A 174 -7.43 -15.71 -4.98
CA ARG A 174 -7.48 -15.42 -6.42
C ARG A 174 -8.51 -14.35 -6.77
N MET A 175 -9.55 -14.17 -5.95
CA MET A 175 -10.49 -13.04 -6.09
C MET A 175 -9.77 -11.69 -5.91
N MET A 176 -8.93 -11.56 -4.89
CA MET A 176 -8.09 -10.36 -4.67
C MET A 176 -7.06 -10.19 -5.79
N ARG A 177 -6.49 -11.29 -6.27
CA ARG A 177 -5.52 -11.26 -7.37
C ARG A 177 -6.16 -10.80 -8.67
N ALA A 178 -7.42 -11.20 -8.98
CA ALA A 178 -8.16 -10.73 -10.15
C ALA A 178 -8.27 -9.20 -10.14
N ILE A 179 -8.71 -8.65 -9.01
CA ILE A 179 -8.85 -7.19 -8.83
C ILE A 179 -7.50 -6.50 -8.90
N ARG A 180 -6.46 -7.08 -8.29
CA ARG A 180 -5.10 -6.52 -8.37
C ARG A 180 -4.58 -6.48 -9.81
N PHE A 181 -4.69 -7.57 -10.56
CA PHE A 181 -4.23 -7.59 -11.95
C PHE A 181 -5.02 -6.63 -12.83
N ALA A 182 -6.34 -6.58 -12.68
CA ALA A 182 -7.18 -5.61 -13.38
C ALA A 182 -6.70 -4.17 -13.11
N THR A 183 -6.38 -3.86 -11.85
CA THR A 183 -5.91 -2.52 -11.45
C THR A 183 -4.51 -2.21 -11.96
N GLN A 184 -3.57 -3.16 -11.84
CA GLN A 184 -2.16 -2.96 -12.21
C GLN A 184 -1.94 -2.93 -13.73
N LEU A 185 -2.68 -3.75 -14.47
CA LEU A 185 -2.55 -3.88 -15.91
C LEU A 185 -3.48 -2.93 -16.66
N GLY A 186 -4.51 -2.39 -15.99
CA GLY A 186 -5.58 -1.63 -16.64
C GLY A 186 -6.53 -2.51 -17.46
N PHE A 187 -6.69 -3.78 -17.07
CA PHE A 187 -7.54 -4.76 -17.74
C PHE A 187 -8.93 -4.80 -17.13
N PHE A 188 -9.89 -5.25 -17.91
CA PHE A 188 -11.23 -5.57 -17.42
C PHE A 188 -11.27 -7.00 -16.86
N ILE A 189 -12.16 -7.26 -15.93
CA ILE A 189 -12.44 -8.64 -15.50
C ILE A 189 -13.60 -9.15 -16.35
N ASP A 190 -13.43 -10.33 -16.93
CA ASP A 190 -14.49 -11.01 -17.66
C ASP A 190 -15.78 -11.07 -16.82
N PRO A 191 -16.96 -10.81 -17.41
CA PRO A 191 -18.21 -10.73 -16.65
C PRO A 191 -18.52 -11.97 -15.82
N ASP A 192 -18.36 -13.18 -16.37
CA ASP A 192 -18.63 -14.42 -15.63
C ASP A 192 -17.63 -14.61 -14.49
N THR A 193 -16.36 -14.23 -14.72
CA THR A 193 -15.31 -14.22 -13.69
C THR A 193 -15.63 -13.22 -12.58
N PHE A 194 -16.09 -12.03 -12.94
CA PHE A 194 -16.46 -10.99 -11.95
C PHE A 194 -17.69 -11.39 -11.11
N ASP A 195 -18.71 -11.97 -11.77
CA ASP A 195 -19.91 -12.46 -11.08
C ASP A 195 -19.59 -13.62 -10.14
N ALA A 196 -18.62 -14.47 -10.51
CA ALA A 196 -18.13 -15.55 -9.63
C ALA A 196 -17.43 -15.00 -8.37
N ILE A 197 -16.71 -13.88 -8.48
CA ILE A 197 -16.16 -13.19 -7.30
C ILE A 197 -17.29 -12.80 -6.34
N ALA A 198 -18.35 -12.19 -6.86
CA ALA A 198 -19.50 -11.79 -6.07
C ALA A 198 -20.20 -12.97 -5.39
N ARG A 199 -20.31 -14.11 -6.08
CA ARG A 199 -20.90 -15.35 -5.52
C ARG A 199 -20.04 -15.95 -4.41
N ASN A 200 -18.71 -15.93 -4.58
CA ASN A 200 -17.74 -16.57 -3.68
C ASN A 200 -17.15 -15.64 -2.60
N LYS A 201 -17.54 -14.37 -2.55
CA LYS A 201 -16.93 -13.33 -1.68
C LYS A 201 -16.78 -13.72 -0.22
N GLN A 202 -17.76 -14.45 0.34
CA GLN A 202 -17.70 -14.86 1.74
C GLN A 202 -16.53 -15.80 2.03
N ARG A 203 -16.06 -16.57 1.05
CA ARG A 203 -14.93 -17.47 1.21
C ARG A 203 -13.61 -16.76 1.48
N ILE A 204 -13.53 -15.43 1.24
CA ILE A 204 -12.33 -14.65 1.59
C ILE A 204 -11.99 -14.72 3.08
N GLU A 205 -12.96 -15.05 3.93
CA GLU A 205 -12.77 -15.14 5.38
C GLU A 205 -11.83 -16.27 5.81
N ILE A 206 -11.65 -17.32 4.98
CA ILE A 206 -10.70 -18.41 5.26
C ILE A 206 -9.24 -18.02 4.96
N ILE A 207 -9.03 -16.91 4.27
CA ILE A 207 -7.69 -16.43 3.92
C ILE A 207 -7.11 -15.63 5.09
N SER A 208 -5.82 -15.85 5.37
CA SER A 208 -5.12 -15.07 6.38
C SER A 208 -5.10 -13.57 6.00
N LYS A 209 -5.29 -12.72 7.00
CA LYS A 209 -5.34 -11.27 6.78
C LYS A 209 -4.03 -10.73 6.19
N GLU A 210 -2.90 -11.32 6.54
CA GLU A 210 -1.57 -10.98 6.00
C GLU A 210 -1.53 -11.13 4.47
N ARG A 211 -2.06 -12.24 3.92
CA ARG A 211 -2.11 -12.45 2.46
C ARG A 211 -3.06 -11.48 1.77
N ILE A 212 -4.19 -11.17 2.41
CA ILE A 212 -5.14 -10.16 1.88
C ILE A 212 -4.47 -8.80 1.83
N ILE A 213 -3.75 -8.39 2.89
CA ILE A 213 -3.04 -7.11 2.96
C ILE A 213 -1.92 -7.02 1.92
N ASP A 214 -1.20 -8.11 1.66
CA ASP A 214 -0.18 -8.12 0.61
C ASP A 214 -0.76 -7.79 -0.77
N GLU A 215 -1.92 -8.37 -1.13
CA GLU A 215 -2.61 -8.04 -2.37
C GLU A 215 -3.18 -6.61 -2.35
N LEU A 216 -3.74 -6.18 -1.22
CA LEU A 216 -4.29 -4.84 -1.07
C LEU A 216 -3.19 -3.76 -1.17
N ASN A 217 -2.01 -3.99 -0.60
CA ASN A 217 -0.86 -3.10 -0.74
C ASN A 217 -0.43 -2.92 -2.21
N LYS A 218 -0.47 -4.00 -2.99
CA LYS A 218 -0.19 -3.95 -4.43
C LYS A 218 -1.25 -3.16 -5.20
N ILE A 219 -2.51 -3.22 -4.78
CA ILE A 219 -3.60 -2.38 -5.31
C ILE A 219 -3.34 -0.91 -4.97
N VAL A 220 -3.03 -0.60 -3.71
CA VAL A 220 -2.73 0.78 -3.25
C VAL A 220 -1.55 1.38 -4.01
N LEU A 221 -0.53 0.57 -4.34
CA LEU A 221 0.65 1.00 -5.10
C LEU A 221 0.43 1.08 -6.62
N SER A 222 -0.73 0.65 -7.12
CA SER A 222 -1.03 0.73 -8.55
C SER A 222 -1.08 2.18 -9.06
N PRO A 223 -0.93 2.41 -10.36
CA PRO A 223 -0.99 3.75 -10.95
C PRO A 223 -2.32 4.46 -10.74
N LYS A 224 -3.43 3.71 -10.73
CA LYS A 224 -4.79 4.21 -10.49
C LYS A 224 -5.54 3.29 -9.50
N PRO A 225 -5.22 3.38 -8.21
CA PRO A 225 -5.73 2.45 -7.20
C PRO A 225 -7.25 2.52 -6.99
N SER A 226 -7.89 3.64 -7.36
CA SER A 226 -9.36 3.76 -7.29
C SER A 226 -10.09 2.67 -8.04
N ILE A 227 -9.53 2.18 -9.16
CA ILE A 227 -10.12 1.09 -9.94
C ILE A 227 -10.26 -0.17 -9.07
N GLY A 228 -9.21 -0.52 -8.33
CA GLY A 228 -9.24 -1.70 -7.46
C GLY A 228 -10.25 -1.58 -6.33
N PHE A 229 -10.32 -0.43 -5.67
CA PHE A 229 -11.29 -0.22 -4.60
C PHE A 229 -12.74 -0.14 -5.09
N ASP A 230 -12.98 0.42 -6.27
CA ASP A 230 -14.29 0.41 -6.91
C ASP A 230 -14.72 -1.02 -7.29
N LEU A 231 -13.81 -1.84 -7.81
CA LEU A 231 -14.08 -3.25 -8.08
C LEU A 231 -14.34 -4.05 -6.80
N LEU A 232 -13.56 -3.83 -5.72
CA LEU A 232 -13.77 -4.45 -4.42
C LEU A 232 -15.15 -4.12 -3.84
N ASP A 233 -15.59 -2.87 -4.00
CA ASP A 233 -16.92 -2.45 -3.57
C ASP A 233 -18.02 -3.09 -4.42
N LYS A 234 -17.91 -3.04 -5.75
CA LYS A 234 -18.92 -3.58 -6.69
C LYS A 234 -19.12 -5.08 -6.55
N CYS A 235 -18.07 -5.86 -6.34
CA CYS A 235 -18.18 -7.32 -6.15
C CYS A 235 -18.56 -7.70 -4.69
N GLY A 236 -18.61 -6.73 -3.78
CA GLY A 236 -18.98 -6.95 -2.39
C GLY A 236 -17.89 -7.54 -1.51
N LEU A 237 -16.61 -7.55 -1.94
CA LEU A 237 -15.48 -7.96 -1.11
C LEU A 237 -15.08 -6.90 -0.08
N LEU A 238 -15.28 -5.60 -0.38
CA LEU A 238 -14.81 -4.51 0.46
C LEU A 238 -15.28 -4.58 1.91
N PRO A 239 -16.58 -4.89 2.21
CA PRO A 239 -17.05 -5.01 3.59
C PRO A 239 -16.37 -6.12 4.40
N TYR A 240 -15.88 -7.19 3.74
CA TYR A 240 -15.19 -8.31 4.40
C TYR A 240 -13.73 -7.98 4.74
N ILE A 241 -13.09 -7.13 3.94
CA ILE A 241 -11.66 -6.82 4.06
C ILE A 241 -11.39 -5.48 4.74
N PHE A 242 -12.21 -4.46 4.46
CA PHE A 242 -12.07 -3.12 5.02
C PHE A 242 -13.44 -2.46 5.24
N PRO A 243 -14.25 -2.93 6.22
CA PRO A 243 -15.60 -2.47 6.45
C PRO A 243 -15.68 -0.98 6.83
N GLU A 244 -14.66 -0.43 7.50
CA GLU A 244 -14.63 0.97 7.86
C GLU A 244 -14.52 1.89 6.62
N LEU A 245 -13.78 1.48 5.59
CA LEU A 245 -13.74 2.19 4.31
C LEU A 245 -15.08 2.06 3.56
N SER A 246 -15.67 0.87 3.56
CA SER A 246 -16.99 0.63 2.97
C SER A 246 -18.08 1.52 3.60
N ALA A 247 -17.98 1.80 4.90
CA ALA A 247 -18.92 2.65 5.64
C ALA A 247 -18.89 4.13 5.20
N LEU A 248 -17.86 4.57 4.46
CA LEU A 248 -17.80 5.93 3.91
C LEU A 248 -18.75 6.15 2.73
N LYS A 249 -19.27 5.07 2.15
CA LYS A 249 -20.10 5.13 0.95
C LYS A 249 -21.50 5.66 1.25
N GLY A 250 -22.04 6.38 0.27
CA GLY A 250 -23.40 6.87 0.27
C GLY A 250 -23.53 8.35 0.61
N VAL A 251 -24.67 8.89 0.20
CA VAL A 251 -25.06 10.29 0.42
C VAL A 251 -26.43 10.28 1.08
N GLU A 252 -26.53 10.92 2.23
CA GLU A 252 -27.81 11.20 2.85
C GLU A 252 -28.24 12.61 2.53
N THR A 253 -29.52 12.78 2.26
CA THR A 253 -30.15 14.09 2.06
C THR A 253 -31.15 14.34 3.16
N LYS A 254 -31.02 15.47 3.85
CA LYS A 254 -31.96 15.95 4.87
C LYS A 254 -32.28 17.40 4.59
N GLU A 255 -33.55 17.76 4.58
CA GLU A 255 -34.02 19.11 4.31
C GLU A 255 -33.50 19.68 2.96
N GLY A 256 -33.34 18.81 1.95
CA GLY A 256 -32.79 19.20 0.64
C GLY A 256 -31.25 19.35 0.58
N ILE A 257 -30.56 19.15 1.71
CA ILE A 257 -29.10 19.29 1.80
C ILE A 257 -28.46 17.91 1.83
N GLY A 258 -27.70 17.56 0.79
CA GLY A 258 -26.88 16.35 0.70
C GLY A 258 -25.43 16.64 1.11
N HIS A 259 -24.69 15.58 1.49
CA HIS A 259 -23.23 15.66 1.64
C HIS A 259 -22.51 14.95 0.47
N LYS A 260 -21.21 15.17 0.34
CA LYS A 260 -20.41 14.44 -0.63
C LYS A 260 -20.36 12.94 -0.26
N ASP A 261 -20.29 12.08 -1.27
CA ASP A 261 -19.90 10.68 -1.06
C ASP A 261 -18.43 10.64 -0.59
N ASN A 262 -18.24 10.29 0.67
CA ASN A 262 -16.92 10.29 1.29
C ASN A 262 -16.03 9.15 0.75
N PHE A 263 -16.62 8.04 0.30
CA PHE A 263 -15.88 6.95 -0.35
C PHE A 263 -15.31 7.41 -1.69
N ALA A 264 -16.15 7.97 -2.56
CA ALA A 264 -15.70 8.49 -3.85
C ALA A 264 -14.64 9.60 -3.68
N HIS A 265 -14.82 10.48 -2.69
CA HIS A 265 -13.83 11.50 -2.33
C HIS A 265 -12.49 10.88 -1.91
N THR A 266 -12.51 9.90 -1.01
CA THR A 266 -11.32 9.21 -0.53
C THR A 266 -10.54 8.55 -1.67
N LEU A 267 -11.23 7.91 -2.61
CA LEU A 267 -10.59 7.30 -3.79
C LEU A 267 -9.97 8.36 -4.73
N MET A 268 -10.60 9.52 -4.85
CA MET A 268 -10.04 10.63 -5.64
C MET A 268 -8.76 11.18 -5.00
N VAL A 269 -8.71 11.32 -3.68
CA VAL A 269 -7.51 11.72 -2.95
C VAL A 269 -6.39 10.70 -3.14
N LEU A 270 -6.70 9.42 -3.04
CA LEU A 270 -5.75 8.33 -3.27
C LEU A 270 -5.17 8.37 -4.70
N ASP A 271 -5.99 8.54 -5.73
CA ASP A 271 -5.55 8.65 -7.12
C ASP A 271 -4.67 9.90 -7.37
N ARG A 272 -4.93 10.99 -6.68
CA ARG A 272 -4.08 12.19 -6.78
C ARG A 272 -2.71 11.96 -6.15
N LEU A 273 -2.67 11.32 -4.98
CA LEU A 273 -1.41 10.95 -4.33
C LEU A 273 -0.62 9.93 -5.16
N SER A 274 -1.29 9.00 -5.83
CA SER A 274 -0.61 8.00 -6.67
C SER A 274 0.24 8.61 -7.79
N LYS A 275 -0.07 9.84 -8.21
CA LYS A 275 0.69 10.59 -9.22
C LYS A 275 1.92 11.31 -8.66
N THR A 276 2.00 11.49 -7.36
CA THR A 276 3.02 12.34 -6.71
C THR A 276 3.95 11.57 -5.78
N THR A 277 3.61 10.35 -5.40
CA THR A 277 4.40 9.56 -4.47
C THR A 277 4.18 8.05 -4.62
N ASP A 278 5.26 7.29 -4.45
CA ASP A 278 5.23 5.82 -4.32
C ASP A 278 5.32 5.36 -2.86
N ASN A 279 5.24 6.30 -1.90
CA ASN A 279 5.22 5.96 -0.49
C ASN A 279 3.89 5.27 -0.13
N LEU A 280 3.95 3.96 0.08
CA LEU A 280 2.79 3.13 0.44
C LEU A 280 2.00 3.71 1.63
N TRP A 281 2.70 4.18 2.67
CA TRP A 281 2.07 4.63 3.90
C TRP A 281 1.40 6.00 3.75
N LEU A 282 1.92 6.85 2.88
CA LEU A 282 1.24 8.09 2.52
C LEU A 282 -0.03 7.81 1.70
N ARG A 283 0.00 6.85 0.77
CA ARG A 283 -1.20 6.41 0.05
C ARG A 283 -2.23 5.77 1.00
N TRP A 284 -1.79 4.98 1.98
CA TRP A 284 -2.67 4.50 3.06
C TRP A 284 -3.27 5.64 3.87
N SER A 285 -2.52 6.72 4.14
CA SER A 285 -3.04 7.89 4.84
C SER A 285 -4.22 8.53 4.11
N ALA A 286 -4.23 8.50 2.77
CA ALA A 286 -5.39 8.94 2.00
C ALA A 286 -6.63 8.09 2.28
N LEU A 287 -6.49 6.77 2.44
CA LEU A 287 -7.62 5.89 2.77
C LEU A 287 -8.16 6.12 4.18
N PHE A 288 -7.31 6.59 5.09
CA PHE A 288 -7.65 6.78 6.50
C PHE A 288 -8.04 8.22 6.88
N HIS A 289 -7.70 9.25 6.09
CA HIS A 289 -7.84 10.64 6.52
C HIS A 289 -9.27 10.99 6.98
N ASP A 290 -10.27 10.46 6.31
CA ASP A 290 -11.69 10.69 6.55
C ASP A 290 -12.41 9.51 7.20
N ILE A 291 -11.71 8.48 7.66
CA ILE A 291 -12.28 7.19 8.10
C ILE A 291 -13.32 7.32 9.22
N ALA A 292 -13.25 8.36 10.03
CA ALA A 292 -14.17 8.60 11.12
C ALA A 292 -15.38 9.47 10.76
N LYS A 293 -15.55 9.91 9.52
CA LYS A 293 -16.70 10.72 9.11
C LYS A 293 -18.03 10.05 9.40
N PRO A 294 -18.25 8.76 9.17
CA PRO A 294 -19.49 8.10 9.54
C PRO A 294 -19.80 8.18 11.05
N ALA A 295 -18.79 8.02 11.90
CA ALA A 295 -18.92 8.07 13.36
C ALA A 295 -19.17 9.49 13.91
N THR A 296 -18.75 10.52 13.18
CA THR A 296 -18.83 11.94 13.60
C THR A 296 -19.94 12.72 12.89
N LYS A 297 -20.65 12.08 11.98
CA LYS A 297 -21.70 12.67 11.17
C LYS A 297 -22.83 13.24 12.01
N ARG A 298 -23.15 14.52 11.83
CA ARG A 298 -24.24 15.25 12.48
C ARG A 298 -24.91 16.15 11.46
N PHE A 299 -26.23 16.36 11.61
CA PHE A 299 -26.96 17.36 10.85
C PHE A 299 -27.27 18.55 11.73
N ASP A 300 -26.80 19.72 11.31
CA ASP A 300 -27.13 21.02 11.93
C ASP A 300 -28.08 21.78 10.99
N PRO A 301 -29.23 22.28 11.48
CA PRO A 301 -30.19 22.99 10.61
C PRO A 301 -29.63 24.25 9.93
N ARG A 302 -28.57 24.86 10.47
CA ARG A 302 -27.96 26.08 9.92
C ARG A 302 -26.76 25.76 9.00
N LEU A 303 -25.96 24.75 9.36
CA LEU A 303 -24.72 24.41 8.69
C LEU A 303 -24.85 23.23 7.72
N GLY A 304 -25.97 22.46 7.81
CA GLY A 304 -26.13 21.21 7.09
C GLY A 304 -25.36 20.07 7.75
N TRP A 305 -24.81 19.16 6.93
CA TRP A 305 -24.03 18.03 7.42
C TRP A 305 -22.64 18.47 7.92
N THR A 306 -22.31 18.08 9.14
CA THR A 306 -21.02 18.35 9.80
C THR A 306 -20.35 17.06 10.24
N PHE A 307 -19.00 17.09 10.33
CA PHE A 307 -18.14 15.96 10.69
C PHE A 307 -17.07 16.40 11.69
N HIS A 308 -17.43 17.17 12.69
CA HIS A 308 -16.48 17.75 13.64
C HIS A 308 -15.66 16.67 14.35
N ASN A 309 -14.36 16.94 14.54
CA ASN A 309 -13.40 16.08 15.21
C ASN A 309 -13.14 14.71 14.52
N HIS A 310 -13.51 14.53 13.24
CA HIS A 310 -13.25 13.27 12.54
C HIS A 310 -11.77 12.92 12.48
N ASN A 311 -10.88 13.92 12.45
CA ASN A 311 -9.43 13.73 12.49
C ASN A 311 -8.95 13.13 13.83
N PHE A 312 -9.46 13.61 14.98
CA PHE A 312 -9.13 13.06 16.31
C PHE A 312 -9.74 11.67 16.54
N ILE A 313 -10.97 11.48 16.11
CA ILE A 313 -11.62 10.18 16.23
C ILE A 313 -10.96 9.18 15.28
N GLY A 314 -10.62 9.60 14.05
CA GLY A 314 -9.90 8.78 13.08
C GLY A 314 -8.54 8.31 13.60
N GLU A 315 -7.73 9.20 14.18
CA GLU A 315 -6.48 8.83 14.84
C GLU A 315 -6.67 7.70 15.87
N LYS A 316 -7.73 7.79 16.69
CA LYS A 316 -8.03 6.78 17.71
C LYS A 316 -8.56 5.46 17.15
N MET A 317 -9.19 5.46 15.98
CA MET A 317 -9.68 4.25 15.32
C MET A 317 -8.55 3.41 14.70
N ILE A 318 -7.48 4.04 14.24
CA ILE A 318 -6.38 3.40 13.48
C ILE A 318 -5.79 2.19 14.18
N PRO A 319 -5.41 2.19 15.47
CA PRO A 319 -4.82 1.02 16.11
C PRO A 319 -5.74 -0.21 16.11
N GLY A 320 -7.05 0.00 16.25
CA GLY A 320 -8.05 -1.06 16.17
C GLY A 320 -8.14 -1.68 14.79
N ILE A 321 -8.19 -0.83 13.75
CA ILE A 321 -8.27 -1.24 12.35
C ILE A 321 -6.98 -1.96 11.93
N PHE A 322 -5.81 -1.41 12.28
CA PHE A 322 -4.49 -2.02 11.99
C PHE A 322 -4.37 -3.42 12.57
N ARG A 323 -4.78 -3.61 13.83
CA ARG A 323 -4.76 -4.93 14.49
C ARG A 323 -5.68 -5.92 13.78
N LYS A 324 -6.89 -5.49 13.41
CA LYS A 324 -7.88 -6.30 12.72
C LYS A 324 -7.42 -6.70 11.31
N MET A 325 -6.81 -5.79 10.58
CA MET A 325 -6.31 -6.00 9.22
C MET A 325 -4.91 -6.62 9.17
N LYS A 326 -4.23 -6.77 10.31
CA LYS A 326 -2.82 -7.22 10.39
C LYS A 326 -1.84 -6.29 9.68
N LEU A 327 -2.12 -5.00 9.70
CA LEU A 327 -1.16 -3.97 9.34
C LEU A 327 -0.11 -3.80 10.45
N PRO A 328 1.09 -3.27 10.16
CA PRO A 328 2.19 -3.20 11.13
C PRO A 328 1.90 -2.21 12.26
N LEU A 329 1.99 -2.69 13.52
CA LEU A 329 1.74 -1.92 14.74
C LEU A 329 3.03 -1.18 15.23
N ASN A 330 3.71 -0.51 14.31
CA ASN A 330 4.99 0.16 14.56
C ASN A 330 4.95 1.64 14.13
N GLU A 331 6.10 2.21 13.80
CA GLU A 331 6.22 3.59 13.33
C GLU A 331 5.33 3.91 12.11
N LYS A 332 5.00 2.92 11.28
CA LYS A 332 4.09 3.11 10.13
C LYS A 332 2.67 3.44 10.59
N MET A 333 2.19 2.79 11.64
CA MET A 333 0.91 3.11 12.26
C MET A 333 0.91 4.52 12.85
N LYS A 334 1.96 4.88 13.60
CA LYS A 334 2.09 6.22 14.19
C LYS A 334 2.16 7.31 13.13
N TYR A 335 2.85 7.03 12.01
CA TYR A 335 2.88 7.92 10.86
C TYR A 335 1.48 8.20 10.32
N ILE A 336 0.69 7.17 10.07
CA ILE A 336 -0.69 7.34 9.58
C ILE A 336 -1.55 8.06 10.62
N GLN A 337 -1.45 7.73 11.91
CA GLN A 337 -2.14 8.45 12.98
C GLN A 337 -1.82 9.95 12.94
N LYS A 338 -0.55 10.32 12.78
CA LYS A 338 -0.11 11.72 12.65
C LYS A 338 -0.71 12.38 11.42
N MET A 339 -0.67 11.72 10.25
CA MET A 339 -1.26 12.25 9.01
C MET A 339 -2.76 12.51 9.19
N VAL A 340 -3.51 11.55 9.70
CA VAL A 340 -4.96 11.68 9.93
C VAL A 340 -5.27 12.78 10.94
N ARG A 341 -4.53 12.87 12.03
CA ARG A 341 -4.73 13.92 13.03
C ARG A 341 -4.51 15.32 12.48
N LEU A 342 -3.49 15.50 11.63
CA LEU A 342 -3.01 16.82 11.20
C LEU A 342 -3.57 17.27 9.86
N HIS A 343 -4.21 16.40 9.06
CA HIS A 343 -4.57 16.70 7.66
C HIS A 343 -5.45 17.95 7.48
N MET A 344 -6.21 18.34 8.50
CA MET A 344 -7.03 19.56 8.44
C MET A 344 -6.25 20.85 8.68
N ARG A 345 -5.06 20.80 9.30
CA ARG A 345 -4.33 22.01 9.68
C ARG A 345 -3.78 22.82 8.51
N PRO A 346 -3.08 22.24 7.53
CA PRO A 346 -2.62 22.99 6.38
C PRO A 346 -3.76 23.61 5.57
N ILE A 347 -4.92 22.94 5.52
CA ILE A 347 -6.12 23.47 4.84
C ILE A 347 -6.62 24.73 5.55
N ALA A 348 -6.73 24.69 6.88
CA ALA A 348 -7.15 25.85 7.67
C ALA A 348 -6.16 27.01 7.53
N LEU A 349 -4.86 26.74 7.50
CA LEU A 349 -3.83 27.77 7.28
C LEU A 349 -3.91 28.40 5.88
N ALA A 350 -4.39 27.67 4.89
CA ALA A 350 -4.55 28.17 3.53
C ALA A 350 -5.81 29.06 3.36
N ASP A 351 -6.76 28.98 4.27
CA ASP A 351 -8.01 29.79 4.25
C ASP A 351 -7.93 31.09 5.07
N GLU A 352 -7.01 31.20 6.03
CA GLU A 352 -6.87 32.32 6.95
C GLU A 352 -5.58 33.11 6.73
N GLU A 353 -5.43 34.26 7.41
CA GLU A 353 -4.16 34.98 7.46
C GLU A 353 -3.15 34.16 8.27
N VAL A 354 -2.13 33.63 7.56
CA VAL A 354 -1.16 32.68 8.12
C VAL A 354 -0.22 33.39 9.09
N THR A 355 -0.34 33.07 10.38
CA THR A 355 0.57 33.58 11.42
C THR A 355 1.82 32.70 11.55
N ASP A 356 2.95 33.31 11.94
CA ASP A 356 4.20 32.58 12.18
C ASP A 356 4.06 31.54 13.29
N SER A 357 3.28 31.82 14.33
CA SER A 357 2.97 30.88 15.40
C SER A 357 2.25 29.63 14.90
N ALA A 358 1.28 29.78 14.02
CA ALA A 358 0.55 28.66 13.43
C ALA A 358 1.47 27.78 12.57
N ILE A 359 2.39 28.38 11.82
CA ILE A 359 3.41 27.66 11.04
C ILE A 359 4.40 26.93 11.97
N ARG A 360 4.92 27.56 13.02
CA ARG A 360 5.82 26.90 13.98
C ARG A 360 5.16 25.68 14.61
N ARG A 361 3.90 25.80 15.00
CA ARG A 361 3.13 24.68 15.57
C ARG A 361 2.93 23.55 14.54
N LEU A 362 2.66 23.86 13.29
CA LEU A 362 2.55 22.87 12.22
C LEU A 362 3.88 22.14 12.01
N LEU A 363 4.99 22.87 11.90
CA LEU A 363 6.33 22.32 11.73
C LEU A 363 6.73 21.42 12.93
N PHE A 364 6.43 21.88 14.12
CA PHE A 364 6.71 21.11 15.34
C PHE A 364 5.92 19.80 15.41
N ASP A 365 4.60 19.85 15.17
CA ASP A 365 3.72 18.67 15.29
C ASP A 365 3.92 17.66 14.17
N ALA A 366 4.19 18.14 12.94
CA ALA A 366 4.43 17.29 11.79
C ALA A 366 5.86 16.73 11.75
N GLY A 367 6.84 17.51 12.25
CA GLY A 367 8.24 17.13 12.22
C GLY A 367 8.73 16.86 10.80
N ASP A 368 9.50 15.78 10.62
CA ASP A 368 10.06 15.38 9.32
C ASP A 368 8.99 14.94 8.29
N ASP A 369 7.77 14.69 8.74
CA ASP A 369 6.67 14.25 7.88
C ASP A 369 5.87 15.42 7.28
N VAL A 370 6.29 16.66 7.49
CA VAL A 370 5.54 17.86 7.06
C VAL A 370 5.33 17.91 5.54
N ASP A 371 6.32 17.50 4.75
CA ASP A 371 6.19 17.50 3.29
C ASP A 371 5.17 16.47 2.80
N ASP A 372 5.11 15.31 3.43
CA ASP A 372 4.11 14.28 3.14
C ASP A 372 2.71 14.73 3.59
N LEU A 373 2.61 15.42 4.73
CA LEU A 373 1.35 16.01 5.19
C LEU A 373 0.83 17.04 4.17
N MET A 374 1.71 17.89 3.64
CA MET A 374 1.34 18.88 2.61
C MET A 374 0.86 18.22 1.33
N LYS A 375 1.52 17.12 0.86
CA LYS A 375 1.05 16.34 -0.31
C LYS A 375 -0.35 15.77 -0.09
N LEU A 376 -0.61 15.20 1.11
CA LEU A 376 -1.93 14.67 1.46
C LEU A 376 -2.99 15.78 1.40
N CYS A 377 -2.73 16.93 2.00
CA CYS A 377 -3.67 18.05 2.04
C CYS A 377 -3.92 18.65 0.65
N GLU A 378 -2.90 18.77 -0.20
CA GLU A 378 -3.06 19.19 -1.59
C GLU A 378 -3.92 18.22 -2.40
N ALA A 379 -3.74 16.91 -2.17
CA ALA A 379 -4.55 15.88 -2.82
C ALA A 379 -6.02 15.92 -2.36
N ASP A 380 -6.27 16.31 -1.10
CA ASP A 380 -7.61 16.40 -0.49
C ASP A 380 -8.46 17.57 -1.07
N ILE A 381 -7.86 18.55 -1.72
CA ILE A 381 -8.60 19.66 -2.35
C ILE A 381 -9.34 19.15 -3.58
N THR A 382 -10.59 18.72 -3.41
CA THR A 382 -11.40 18.09 -4.46
C THR A 382 -12.62 18.92 -4.90
N SER A 383 -12.53 20.25 -4.83
CA SER A 383 -13.63 21.12 -5.30
C SER A 383 -13.89 20.94 -6.80
N LYS A 384 -15.18 20.95 -7.19
CA LYS A 384 -15.59 21.00 -8.60
C LYS A 384 -15.37 22.38 -9.25
N ASN A 385 -15.11 23.41 -8.44
CA ASN A 385 -14.83 24.76 -8.93
C ASN A 385 -13.33 24.92 -9.17
N PRO A 386 -12.88 25.07 -10.44
CA PRO A 386 -11.46 25.23 -10.78
C PRO A 386 -10.79 26.45 -10.14
N ASP A 387 -11.50 27.57 -10.05
CA ASP A 387 -10.97 28.80 -9.48
C ASP A 387 -10.71 28.65 -7.98
N LYS A 388 -11.61 27.93 -7.29
CA LYS A 388 -11.42 27.60 -5.88
C LYS A 388 -10.22 26.67 -5.69
N VAL A 389 -10.05 25.66 -6.54
CA VAL A 389 -8.88 24.77 -6.50
C VAL A 389 -7.60 25.55 -6.74
N LYS A 390 -7.56 26.43 -7.76
CA LYS A 390 -6.40 27.24 -8.07
C LYS A 390 -6.00 28.16 -6.90
N ARG A 391 -6.98 28.81 -6.27
CA ARG A 391 -6.75 29.67 -5.09
C ARG A 391 -6.17 28.87 -3.92
N PHE A 392 -6.70 27.68 -3.63
CA PHE A 392 -6.17 26.84 -2.56
C PHE A 392 -4.73 26.40 -2.84
N LEU A 393 -4.43 25.95 -4.07
CA LEU A 393 -3.07 25.55 -4.44
C LEU A 393 -2.08 26.71 -4.33
N GLU A 394 -2.48 27.92 -4.72
CA GLU A 394 -1.66 29.13 -4.55
C GLU A 394 -1.41 29.43 -3.06
N ASN A 395 -2.44 29.33 -2.22
CA ASN A 395 -2.30 29.51 -0.78
C ASN A 395 -1.39 28.42 -0.16
N PHE A 396 -1.45 27.18 -0.61
CA PHE A 396 -0.52 26.14 -0.18
C PHE A 396 0.92 26.45 -0.56
N ARG A 397 1.15 27.05 -1.74
CA ARG A 397 2.48 27.52 -2.14
C ARG A 397 3.00 28.58 -1.16
N LEU A 398 2.18 29.54 -0.80
CA LEU A 398 2.53 30.58 0.19
C LEU A 398 2.80 29.97 1.58
N VAL A 399 2.02 28.99 2.01
CA VAL A 399 2.27 28.27 3.27
C VAL A 399 3.64 27.58 3.22
N ARG A 400 3.99 26.88 2.13
CA ARG A 400 5.31 26.25 1.96
C ARG A 400 6.46 27.25 2.01
N GLU A 401 6.32 28.40 1.35
CA GLU A 401 7.32 29.48 1.39
C GLU A 401 7.54 30.01 2.81
N LYS A 402 6.45 30.29 3.53
CA LYS A 402 6.53 30.70 4.94
C LYS A 402 7.14 29.61 5.83
N MET A 403 6.81 28.36 5.60
CA MET A 403 7.41 27.23 6.33
C MET A 403 8.93 27.20 6.14
N SER A 404 9.42 27.37 4.91
CA SER A 404 10.86 27.39 4.63
C SER A 404 11.56 28.55 5.34
N VAL A 405 11.00 29.74 5.32
CA VAL A 405 11.55 30.93 5.99
C VAL A 405 11.62 30.73 7.51
N ILE A 406 10.55 30.20 8.12
CA ILE A 406 10.50 29.98 9.57
C ILE A 406 11.43 28.85 9.99
N GLU A 407 11.51 27.77 9.18
CA GLU A 407 12.43 26.65 9.44
C GLU A 407 13.89 27.11 9.41
N GLU A 408 14.27 27.93 8.43
CA GLU A 408 15.61 28.49 8.32
C GLU A 408 15.95 29.40 9.51
N LYS A 409 14.99 30.23 9.92
CA LYS A 409 15.17 31.20 11.00
C LYS A 409 15.17 30.54 12.39
N ASP A 410 14.15 29.75 12.67
CA ASP A 410 13.80 29.32 14.04
C ASP A 410 14.13 27.86 14.32
N ARG A 411 14.44 27.03 13.31
CA ARG A 411 14.79 25.60 13.39
C ARG A 411 13.82 24.80 14.28
N VAL A 412 12.52 25.04 14.11
CA VAL A 412 11.47 24.49 15.01
C VAL A 412 11.10 23.04 14.72
N ARG A 413 11.50 22.50 13.57
CA ARG A 413 11.26 21.10 13.21
C ARG A 413 12.03 20.21 14.20
N ASN A 414 11.30 19.33 14.91
CA ASN A 414 11.89 18.42 15.91
C ASN A 414 12.67 19.13 17.05
N PHE A 415 12.45 20.42 17.30
CA PHE A 415 13.17 21.08 18.39
C PHE A 415 12.79 20.48 19.76
N GLN A 416 13.75 20.47 20.65
CA GLN A 416 13.50 20.20 22.07
C GLN A 416 13.60 21.54 22.82
N PRO A 417 12.64 21.85 23.70
CA PRO A 417 12.78 23.01 24.58
C PRO A 417 14.10 22.94 25.36
N PRO A 418 14.82 24.05 25.45
CA PRO A 418 16.17 24.03 26.07
C PRO A 418 16.18 23.70 27.56
N ILE A 419 15.00 23.72 28.20
CA ILE A 419 14.84 23.32 29.61
C ILE A 419 14.20 21.94 29.67
N SER A 420 14.86 20.98 30.29
CA SER A 420 14.36 19.61 30.47
C SER A 420 13.39 19.51 31.66
N GLY A 421 12.61 18.42 31.72
CA GLY A 421 11.77 18.14 32.86
C GLY A 421 12.60 17.83 34.13
N GLU A 422 13.80 17.26 33.98
CA GLU A 422 14.75 16.98 35.07
C GLU A 422 15.26 18.30 35.68
N GLU A 423 15.64 19.23 34.84
CA GLU A 423 16.10 20.56 35.29
C GLU A 423 14.98 21.32 36.03
N ILE A 424 13.72 21.25 35.56
CA ILE A 424 12.58 21.82 36.30
C ILE A 424 12.43 21.18 37.68
N MET A 425 12.52 19.86 37.76
CA MET A 425 12.44 19.12 39.02
C MET A 425 13.57 19.50 39.99
N GLU A 426 14.78 19.62 39.48
CA GLU A 426 15.94 20.03 40.28
C GLU A 426 15.83 21.48 40.77
N THR A 427 15.44 22.41 39.88
CA THR A 427 15.33 23.85 40.21
C THR A 427 14.31 24.11 41.32
N PHE A 428 13.19 23.39 41.34
CA PHE A 428 12.10 23.60 42.27
C PHE A 428 11.96 22.47 43.33
N SER A 429 12.87 21.52 43.39
CA SER A 429 12.80 20.29 44.25
C SER A 429 11.44 19.58 44.14
N LEU A 430 10.98 19.36 42.93
CA LEU A 430 9.71 18.69 42.68
C LEU A 430 9.95 17.23 42.26
N PRO A 431 9.13 16.30 42.73
CA PRO A 431 9.06 14.98 42.10
C PRO A 431 8.40 15.08 40.70
N PRO A 432 8.45 14.00 39.89
CA PRO A 432 7.64 13.93 38.69
C PRO A 432 6.17 14.21 38.99
N SER A 433 5.65 15.33 38.49
CA SER A 433 4.36 15.89 38.95
C SER A 433 3.71 16.78 37.90
N GLN A 434 2.41 17.07 38.07
CA GLN A 434 1.66 17.95 37.19
C GLN A 434 2.31 19.34 37.01
N PRO A 435 2.81 20.05 38.05
CA PRO A 435 3.49 21.35 37.89
C PRO A 435 4.68 21.31 36.93
N VAL A 436 5.48 20.24 36.96
CA VAL A 436 6.62 20.06 36.04
C VAL A 436 6.13 19.99 34.57
N GLY A 437 5.06 19.23 34.33
CA GLY A 437 4.44 19.13 33.00
C GLY A 437 3.89 20.47 32.56
N VAL A 438 3.24 21.24 33.44
CA VAL A 438 2.67 22.56 33.16
C VAL A 438 3.75 23.56 32.76
N LEU A 439 4.87 23.60 33.48
CA LEU A 439 6.00 24.49 33.19
C LEU A 439 6.66 24.11 31.86
N LYS A 440 6.94 22.84 31.65
CA LYS A 440 7.51 22.35 30.40
C LYS A 440 6.64 22.71 29.18
N GLU A 441 5.34 22.50 29.30
CA GLU A 441 4.38 22.82 28.25
C GLU A 441 4.26 24.34 28.02
N ALA A 442 4.32 25.15 29.09
CA ALA A 442 4.30 26.62 29.00
C ALA A 442 5.54 27.16 28.26
N ILE A 443 6.73 26.63 28.53
CA ILE A 443 7.98 27.02 27.87
C ILE A 443 7.86 26.66 26.35
N LYS A 444 7.48 25.44 26.05
CA LYS A 444 7.29 25.00 24.66
C LYS A 444 6.31 25.90 23.90
N ASN A 445 5.17 26.21 24.51
CA ASN A 445 4.17 27.07 23.89
C ASN A 445 4.68 28.51 23.70
N ALA A 446 5.41 29.07 24.65
CA ALA A 446 5.99 30.40 24.53
C ALA A 446 6.99 30.50 23.36
N ILE A 447 7.78 29.46 23.13
CA ILE A 447 8.70 29.38 21.98
C ILE A 447 7.91 29.26 20.66
N LEU A 448 6.92 28.38 20.59
CA LEU A 448 6.10 28.19 19.40
C LEU A 448 5.27 29.45 19.05
N ASP A 449 4.83 30.19 20.06
CA ASP A 449 4.12 31.46 19.87
C ASP A 449 5.05 32.65 19.57
N GLY A 450 6.37 32.42 19.64
CA GLY A 450 7.37 33.47 19.38
C GLY A 450 7.44 34.51 20.50
N VAL A 451 6.93 34.18 21.68
CA VAL A 451 7.01 35.06 22.89
C VAL A 451 8.44 35.14 23.39
N ILE A 452 9.14 34.00 23.32
CA ILE A 452 10.56 33.88 23.66
C ILE A 452 11.30 33.13 22.52
N PRO A 453 12.61 33.44 22.30
CA PRO A 453 13.43 32.65 21.40
C PRO A 453 13.70 31.24 21.99
N ASN A 454 14.08 30.29 21.10
CA ASN A 454 14.50 28.94 21.52
C ASN A 454 15.95 28.95 22.05
N GLU A 455 16.19 29.65 23.13
CA GLU A 455 17.48 29.84 23.79
C GLU A 455 17.34 29.57 25.28
N TYR A 456 18.40 29.02 25.88
CA TYR A 456 18.40 28.58 27.28
C TYR A 456 18.04 29.71 28.24
N GLU A 457 18.72 30.86 28.15
CA GLU A 457 18.55 31.98 29.06
C GLU A 457 17.12 32.55 29.03
N ALA A 458 16.55 32.69 27.82
CA ALA A 458 15.19 33.18 27.66
C ALA A 458 14.14 32.19 28.20
N ALA A 459 14.35 30.89 27.97
CA ALA A 459 13.47 29.83 28.48
C ALA A 459 13.58 29.69 29.99
N HIS A 460 14.78 29.81 30.56
CA HIS A 460 15.02 29.75 32.00
C HIS A 460 14.36 30.94 32.73
N GLN A 461 14.54 32.14 32.21
CA GLN A 461 13.88 33.33 32.76
C GLN A 461 12.35 33.19 32.72
N PHE A 462 11.80 32.76 31.61
CA PHE A 462 10.37 32.52 31.46
C PHE A 462 9.87 31.42 32.41
N MET A 463 10.65 30.37 32.63
CA MET A 463 10.34 29.32 33.58
C MET A 463 10.20 29.89 35.01
N LEU A 464 11.14 30.70 35.45
CA LEU A 464 11.13 31.33 36.80
C LEU A 464 9.90 32.23 36.97
N GLU A 465 9.62 33.10 36.02
CA GLU A 465 8.45 34.00 36.05
C GLU A 465 7.13 33.23 36.09
N ARG A 466 7.05 32.11 35.30
CA ARG A 466 5.86 31.27 35.28
C ARG A 466 5.69 30.47 36.60
N ALA A 467 6.78 29.98 37.16
CA ALA A 467 6.80 29.25 38.40
C ALA A 467 6.38 30.15 39.61
N GLU A 468 6.81 31.38 39.62
CA GLU A 468 6.38 32.36 40.64
C GLU A 468 4.87 32.52 40.67
N ARG A 469 4.22 32.62 39.50
CA ARG A 469 2.75 32.65 39.37
C ARG A 469 2.05 31.38 39.85
N MET A 470 2.78 30.28 39.96
CA MET A 470 2.33 28.99 40.49
C MET A 470 2.70 28.81 41.98
N ASN A 471 3.24 29.86 42.63
CA ASN A 471 3.77 29.83 43.99
C ASN A 471 4.90 28.80 44.20
N LEU A 472 5.67 28.51 43.17
CA LEU A 472 6.88 27.67 43.24
C LEU A 472 8.09 28.58 43.39
N LYS A 473 8.96 28.23 44.36
CA LYS A 473 10.21 29.00 44.62
C LYS A 473 11.41 28.13 44.21
N PRO A 474 12.36 28.67 43.44
CA PRO A 474 13.59 27.98 43.13
C PRO A 474 14.40 27.77 44.44
N ILE A 475 15.11 26.65 44.49
CA ILE A 475 15.99 26.31 45.63
C ILE A 475 17.40 26.83 45.41
N LYS A 476 17.78 27.11 44.18
CA LYS A 476 19.05 27.72 43.77
C LYS A 476 18.79 28.94 42.88
#